data_2e869ce90beef5299f15b9a498eb9b41
#
_entry.id   2e869ce90beef5299f15b9a498eb9b41
#
_cell.length_a   1.000
_cell.length_b   1.000
_cell.length_c   1.000
_cell.angle_alpha   90.00
_cell.angle_beta   90.00
_cell.angle_gamma   90.00
#
_symmetry.space_group_name_H-M   'P 1'
#
loop_
_entity.id
_entity.type
_entity.pdbx_description
1 polymer ?
#
loop_
_entity_poly.entity_id
_entity_poly.type
_entity_poly.pdbx_seq_one_letter_code
_entity_poly.pdbx_strand_id
1 'polypeptide(L)'
;KDEECPVIVERELLTFDVSEFPRSHYESREAFLSYSGNVSAEYTFYNPEDYTVTATLLFPFGKAPDYGFQYDTVTMEECFGADTEKYGVTVNGEEIEKTLRHTYAADDFELERDLAKLHDGYADDPFYDPDMPVTRYTYTAGGIDPELDAASAGFRLSGGGGKTKVYMEDSSGYNRLGKELEISAWVNNGVQVDVYMIGEQPEELPDWYICEDGSMEERTEGEMTLTDVEEMTFREFTMMSYDTDSHISETDWYNAVIYEMNLYEKSFGFIESFFDKLDVSDTLMRWYEYEITIGPGGRITNEVTAPVYPEIHGESNPTYDYTYLLSPAQTWKEFHDLEVVIRTPYIMRESSLEGFEETEDGYTLAADSLPPGE
;
A
#
# COMPACT_ATOMS: atom_id res chain seq x y z
N LYS A 1 0.63 17.18 20.58
CA LYS A 1 1.54 16.76 19.52
C LYS A 1 2.77 17.64 19.69
N ASP A 2 3.89 17.23 20.23
CA ASP A 2 5.17 17.98 20.21
C ASP A 2 5.95 17.90 21.51
N GLU A 3 5.53 17.04 22.45
CA GLU A 3 6.39 16.69 23.58
C GLU A 3 7.10 15.38 23.22
N GLU A 4 8.40 15.40 23.26
CA GLU A 4 9.25 14.23 23.07
C GLU A 4 8.85 13.17 24.11
N CYS A 5 8.49 11.95 23.65
CA CYS A 5 8.07 10.89 24.55
C CYS A 5 9.22 10.56 25.52
N PRO A 6 9.03 10.70 26.86
CA PRO A 6 10.11 10.49 27.81
C PRO A 6 10.45 9.01 28.06
N VAL A 7 9.68 8.09 27.50
CA VAL A 7 9.85 6.66 27.70
C VAL A 7 11.19 6.19 27.12
N ILE A 8 11.87 5.35 27.86
CA ILE A 8 13.16 4.75 27.49
C ILE A 8 12.91 3.28 27.14
N VAL A 9 13.55 2.80 26.07
CA VAL A 9 13.66 1.37 25.77
C VAL A 9 14.89 0.85 26.51
N GLU A 10 14.69 0.10 27.58
CA GLU A 10 15.80 -0.51 28.33
C GLU A 10 16.31 -1.77 27.66
N ARG A 11 15.47 -2.49 26.92
CA ARG A 11 15.82 -3.70 26.17
C ARG A 11 14.82 -3.96 25.05
N GLU A 12 15.32 -4.45 23.92
CA GLU A 12 14.56 -5.12 22.89
C GLU A 12 15.11 -6.53 22.67
N LEU A 13 14.23 -7.53 22.73
CA LEU A 13 14.51 -8.89 22.27
C LEU A 13 13.72 -9.12 20.97
N LEU A 14 14.42 -9.19 19.87
CA LEU A 14 13.86 -9.45 18.54
C LEU A 14 14.11 -10.92 18.18
N THR A 15 13.05 -11.70 18.05
CA THR A 15 13.14 -13.12 17.71
C THR A 15 12.50 -13.38 16.36
N PHE A 16 13.25 -13.96 15.43
CA PHE A 16 12.75 -14.51 14.17
C PHE A 16 12.68 -16.03 14.33
N ASP A 17 11.52 -16.61 14.05
CA ASP A 17 11.34 -18.06 13.94
C ASP A 17 11.04 -18.39 12.48
N VAL A 18 12.07 -18.83 11.75
CA VAL A 18 12.05 -19.10 10.32
C VAL A 18 12.58 -20.51 10.08
N SER A 19 11.76 -21.49 10.45
CA SER A 19 12.11 -22.89 10.40
C SER A 19 11.72 -23.60 9.11
N GLU A 20 10.80 -23.03 8.33
CA GLU A 20 10.29 -23.60 7.09
C GLU A 20 10.27 -22.57 5.96
N PHE A 21 10.55 -23.03 4.72
CA PHE A 21 10.49 -22.23 3.51
C PHE A 21 9.53 -22.85 2.50
N PRO A 22 8.83 -22.04 1.68
CA PRO A 22 8.05 -22.55 0.57
C PRO A 22 8.98 -23.27 -0.41
N ARG A 23 8.50 -24.37 -0.98
CA ARG A 23 9.28 -25.17 -1.93
C ARG A 23 9.39 -24.51 -3.29
N SER A 24 8.45 -23.63 -3.63
CA SER A 24 8.36 -22.95 -4.90
C SER A 24 7.53 -21.66 -4.75
N HIS A 25 7.95 -20.59 -5.38
CA HIS A 25 7.16 -19.37 -5.49
C HIS A 25 5.97 -19.48 -6.46
N TYR A 26 5.80 -20.65 -7.10
CA TYR A 26 4.62 -20.98 -7.91
C TYR A 26 3.54 -21.74 -7.14
N GLU A 27 3.74 -22.03 -5.86
CA GLU A 27 2.69 -22.55 -5.01
C GLU A 27 1.60 -21.49 -4.80
N SER A 28 0.37 -21.92 -4.50
CA SER A 28 -0.72 -20.97 -4.27
C SER A 28 -0.39 -20.03 -3.10
N ARG A 29 -0.96 -18.82 -3.14
CA ARG A 29 -0.78 -17.83 -2.07
C ARG A 29 -1.16 -18.38 -0.70
N GLU A 30 -2.25 -19.15 -0.61
CA GLU A 30 -2.69 -19.85 0.60
C GLU A 30 -1.60 -20.80 1.14
N ALA A 31 -1.02 -21.64 0.27
CA ALA A 31 0.07 -22.51 0.66
C ALA A 31 1.29 -21.72 1.12
N PHE A 32 1.62 -20.63 0.43
CA PHE A 32 2.75 -19.77 0.78
C PHE A 32 2.56 -19.10 2.13
N LEU A 33 1.42 -18.52 2.41
CA LEU A 33 1.10 -17.90 3.70
C LEU A 33 1.23 -18.89 4.88
N SER A 34 1.05 -20.19 4.63
CA SER A 34 1.27 -21.23 5.65
C SER A 34 2.74 -21.43 6.03
N TYR A 35 3.67 -21.00 5.16
CA TYR A 35 5.12 -21.08 5.39
C TYR A 35 5.75 -19.79 5.90
N SER A 36 4.96 -18.79 6.22
CA SER A 36 5.51 -17.56 6.81
C SER A 36 6.22 -17.88 8.13
N GLY A 37 7.39 -17.26 8.31
CA GLY A 37 8.02 -17.20 9.61
C GLY A 37 7.21 -16.33 10.58
N ASN A 38 7.68 -16.24 11.80
CA ASN A 38 7.13 -15.35 12.80
C ASN A 38 8.24 -14.45 13.35
N VAL A 39 7.91 -13.18 13.56
CA VAL A 39 8.78 -12.25 14.30
C VAL A 39 8.07 -11.84 15.58
N SER A 40 8.83 -11.82 16.68
CA SER A 40 8.40 -11.27 17.97
C SER A 40 9.40 -10.21 18.40
N ALA A 41 8.93 -8.99 18.66
CA ALA A 41 9.69 -7.91 19.25
C ALA A 41 9.19 -7.66 20.68
N GLU A 42 9.97 -8.06 21.68
CA GLU A 42 9.69 -7.84 23.10
C GLU A 42 10.49 -6.67 23.61
N TYR A 43 9.80 -5.61 24.02
CA TYR A 43 10.37 -4.39 24.59
C TYR A 43 10.22 -4.36 26.11
N THR A 44 11.25 -3.87 26.81
CA THR A 44 11.11 -3.39 28.17
C THR A 44 11.13 -1.87 28.16
N PHE A 45 9.98 -1.26 28.41
CA PHE A 45 9.83 0.18 28.50
C PHE A 45 9.95 0.67 29.94
N TYR A 46 10.61 1.80 30.12
CA TYR A 46 10.77 2.49 31.41
C TYR A 46 10.29 3.93 31.31
N ASN A 47 9.44 4.35 32.23
CA ASN A 47 9.06 5.75 32.42
C ASN A 47 9.93 6.37 33.52
N PRO A 48 10.89 7.26 33.19
CA PRO A 48 11.76 7.90 34.19
C PRO A 48 11.07 9.02 34.96
N GLU A 49 9.90 9.47 34.53
CA GLU A 49 9.19 10.61 35.07
C GLU A 49 8.45 10.28 36.35
N ASP A 50 8.08 11.33 37.13
CA ASP A 50 7.32 11.22 38.37
C ASP A 50 5.78 11.28 38.14
N TYR A 51 5.34 11.24 36.87
CA TYR A 51 3.95 11.19 36.42
C TYR A 51 3.69 10.01 35.49
N THR A 52 2.42 9.66 35.32
CA THR A 52 2.01 8.62 34.38
C THR A 52 2.16 9.12 32.94
N VAL A 53 2.81 8.32 32.09
CA VAL A 53 2.91 8.55 30.64
C VAL A 53 1.99 7.59 29.91
N THR A 54 1.18 8.14 29.02
CA THR A 54 0.40 7.39 28.04
C THR A 54 0.94 7.73 26.66
N ALA A 55 1.27 6.71 25.86
CA ALA A 55 1.83 6.89 24.53
C ALA A 55 1.09 6.00 23.52
N THR A 56 0.77 6.56 22.37
CA THR A 56 0.32 5.80 21.20
C THR A 56 1.53 5.31 20.44
N LEU A 57 1.60 4.03 20.22
CA LEU A 57 2.66 3.38 19.47
C LEU A 57 2.18 3.01 18.08
N LEU A 58 3.06 3.20 17.10
CA LEU A 58 2.88 2.81 15.71
C LEU A 58 3.96 1.80 15.34
N PHE A 59 3.58 0.59 15.05
CA PHE A 59 4.50 -0.49 14.70
C PHE A 59 4.29 -0.89 13.24
N PRO A 60 5.24 -0.57 12.33
CA PRO A 60 5.17 -0.98 10.94
C PRO A 60 5.63 -2.43 10.79
N PHE A 61 4.88 -3.25 10.04
CA PHE A 61 5.26 -4.62 9.75
C PHE A 61 5.27 -4.98 8.26
N GLY A 62 5.31 -3.95 7.41
CA GLY A 62 5.60 -4.11 5.99
C GLY A 62 4.36 -4.37 5.13
N LYS A 63 4.62 -4.62 3.86
CA LYS A 63 3.63 -4.97 2.84
C LYS A 63 3.29 -6.46 2.93
N ALA A 64 2.12 -6.84 2.40
CA ALA A 64 1.89 -8.21 2.03
C ALA A 64 2.81 -8.57 0.85
N PRO A 65 3.39 -9.78 0.81
CA PRO A 65 4.28 -10.17 -0.27
C PRO A 65 3.52 -10.35 -1.59
N ASP A 66 4.08 -9.82 -2.67
CA ASP A 66 3.65 -10.16 -4.03
C ASP A 66 4.53 -11.29 -4.57
N TYR A 67 3.94 -12.48 -4.71
CA TYR A 67 4.64 -13.63 -5.29
C TYR A 67 4.23 -13.94 -6.73
N GLY A 68 3.58 -12.99 -7.40
CA GLY A 68 3.14 -13.15 -8.78
C GLY A 68 1.98 -14.13 -8.97
N PHE A 69 1.17 -14.34 -7.93
CA PHE A 69 -0.03 -15.19 -8.00
C PHE A 69 -1.23 -14.49 -8.67
N GLN A 70 -0.98 -13.70 -9.70
CA GLN A 70 -1.97 -12.88 -10.40
C GLN A 70 -3.17 -13.64 -10.94
N TYR A 71 -3.15 -14.95 -10.90
CA TYR A 71 -4.25 -15.80 -11.40
C TYR A 71 -4.94 -16.59 -10.30
N ASP A 72 -4.57 -16.41 -9.05
CA ASP A 72 -5.25 -17.08 -7.96
C ASP A 72 -6.53 -16.31 -7.61
N THR A 73 -7.63 -17.03 -7.56
CA THR A 73 -8.95 -16.51 -7.19
C THR A 73 -9.10 -16.36 -5.67
N VAL A 74 -8.00 -16.17 -4.96
CA VAL A 74 -8.00 -15.96 -3.52
C VAL A 74 -8.59 -14.58 -3.24
N THR A 75 -9.62 -14.53 -2.43
CA THR A 75 -10.25 -13.27 -2.07
C THR A 75 -9.37 -12.48 -1.12
N MET A 76 -9.58 -11.16 -1.06
CA MET A 76 -8.91 -10.29 -0.09
C MET A 76 -9.12 -10.78 1.35
N GLU A 77 -10.30 -11.29 1.69
CA GLU A 77 -10.63 -11.90 2.98
C GLU A 77 -9.73 -13.09 3.29
N GLU A 78 -9.48 -13.96 2.32
CA GLU A 78 -8.57 -15.10 2.47
C GLU A 78 -7.13 -14.67 2.67
N CYS A 79 -6.68 -13.62 1.98
CA CYS A 79 -5.34 -13.06 2.16
C CYS A 79 -5.13 -12.48 3.56
N PHE A 80 -6.08 -11.70 4.07
CA PHE A 80 -5.99 -11.10 5.40
C PHE A 80 -6.35 -12.08 6.50
N GLY A 81 -7.34 -12.96 6.29
CA GLY A 81 -7.77 -13.95 7.28
C GLY A 81 -6.67 -14.92 7.68
N ALA A 82 -5.85 -15.36 6.75
CA ALA A 82 -4.70 -16.23 7.03
C ALA A 82 -3.62 -15.55 7.90
N ASP A 83 -3.55 -14.24 7.85
CA ASP A 83 -2.55 -13.42 8.53
C ASP A 83 -2.97 -12.97 9.93
N THR A 84 -4.24 -12.63 10.13
CA THR A 84 -4.71 -11.95 11.35
C THR A 84 -4.47 -12.75 12.63
N GLU A 85 -4.46 -14.08 12.58
CA GLU A 85 -4.20 -14.96 13.72
C GLU A 85 -2.73 -14.90 14.21
N LYS A 86 -1.81 -14.46 13.36
CA LYS A 86 -0.38 -14.37 13.67
C LYS A 86 0.03 -13.01 14.26
N TYR A 87 -0.88 -12.04 14.26
CA TYR A 87 -0.63 -10.70 14.77
C TYR A 87 -1.08 -10.55 16.20
N GLY A 88 -0.17 -10.21 17.08
CA GLY A 88 -0.45 -10.03 18.50
C GLY A 88 0.23 -8.79 19.08
N VAL A 89 -0.43 -8.15 20.04
CA VAL A 89 0.20 -7.12 20.88
C VAL A 89 -0.17 -7.43 22.32
N THR A 90 0.83 -7.58 23.18
CA THR A 90 0.62 -7.76 24.61
C THR A 90 1.35 -6.71 25.44
N VAL A 91 0.79 -6.38 26.60
CA VAL A 91 1.46 -5.57 27.63
C VAL A 91 1.45 -6.36 28.93
N ASN A 92 2.62 -6.60 29.49
CA ASN A 92 2.81 -7.46 30.67
C ASN A 92 2.17 -8.86 30.52
N GLY A 93 2.18 -9.40 29.28
CA GLY A 93 1.62 -10.69 28.93
C GLY A 93 0.09 -10.71 28.77
N GLU A 94 -0.58 -9.57 28.87
CA GLU A 94 -2.02 -9.45 28.60
C GLU A 94 -2.22 -8.86 27.20
N GLU A 95 -3.09 -9.48 26.39
CA GLU A 95 -3.45 -8.97 25.07
C GLU A 95 -4.17 -7.62 25.21
N ILE A 96 -3.80 -6.64 24.34
CA ILE A 96 -4.41 -5.33 24.33
C ILE A 96 -5.10 -5.05 23.00
N GLU A 97 -6.04 -4.10 23.03
CA GLU A 97 -6.71 -3.61 21.81
C GLU A 97 -5.71 -2.89 20.91
N LYS A 98 -5.79 -3.18 19.63
CA LYS A 98 -4.97 -2.59 18.59
C LYS A 98 -5.82 -2.29 17.36
N THR A 99 -5.42 -1.28 16.61
CA THR A 99 -6.03 -0.91 15.34
C THR A 99 -5.05 -1.22 14.21
N LEU A 100 -5.53 -1.91 13.19
CA LEU A 100 -4.77 -2.11 11.96
C LEU A 100 -4.94 -0.86 11.08
N ARG A 101 -3.83 -0.25 10.71
CA ARG A 101 -3.78 0.93 9.86
C ARG A 101 -3.04 0.60 8.56
N HIS A 102 -3.37 1.31 7.50
CA HIS A 102 -2.79 1.11 6.18
C HIS A 102 -2.32 2.42 5.57
N THR A 103 -1.17 2.40 4.90
CA THR A 103 -0.65 3.52 4.12
C THR A 103 -0.18 3.06 2.76
N TYR A 104 -0.32 3.92 1.74
CA TYR A 104 0.20 3.64 0.41
C TYR A 104 1.73 3.56 0.40
N ALA A 105 2.28 2.49 -0.15
CA ALA A 105 3.71 2.21 -0.14
C ALA A 105 4.24 1.91 -1.56
N ALA A 106 4.47 2.97 -2.33
CA ALA A 106 5.01 2.86 -3.69
C ALA A 106 6.51 2.58 -3.74
N ASP A 107 7.25 3.08 -2.75
CA ASP A 107 8.72 3.05 -2.69
C ASP A 107 9.20 2.25 -1.47
N ASP A 108 10.52 2.14 -1.34
CA ASP A 108 11.16 1.62 -0.13
C ASP A 108 10.73 2.41 1.11
N PHE A 109 10.68 1.73 2.24
CA PHE A 109 10.22 2.33 3.49
C PHE A 109 11.13 3.48 3.92
N GLU A 110 10.50 4.62 4.23
CA GLU A 110 11.14 5.76 4.90
C GLU A 110 10.24 6.26 6.01
N LEU A 111 10.72 6.17 7.27
CA LEU A 111 9.88 6.36 8.46
C LEU A 111 9.12 7.69 8.47
N GLU A 112 9.81 8.83 8.27
CA GLU A 112 9.16 10.16 8.34
C GLU A 112 8.13 10.35 7.23
N ARG A 113 8.46 9.92 6.01
CA ARG A 113 7.57 9.97 4.84
C ARG A 113 6.34 9.10 5.03
N ASP A 114 6.53 7.85 5.45
CA ASP A 114 5.45 6.88 5.53
C ASP A 114 4.57 7.10 6.76
N LEU A 115 5.16 7.55 7.87
CA LEU A 115 4.42 7.99 9.06
C LEU A 115 3.53 9.22 8.77
N ALA A 116 3.99 10.13 7.92
CA ALA A 116 3.22 11.31 7.53
C ALA A 116 1.96 10.98 6.70
N LYS A 117 1.86 9.74 6.17
CA LYS A 117 0.67 9.26 5.45
C LYS A 117 -0.45 8.76 6.38
N LEU A 118 -0.17 8.55 7.67
CA LEU A 118 -1.19 8.17 8.66
C LEU A 118 -1.98 9.39 9.10
N HIS A 119 -3.28 9.37 8.85
CA HIS A 119 -4.21 10.44 9.22
C HIS A 119 -5.38 9.87 10.01
N ASP A 120 -5.86 10.58 11.04
CA ASP A 120 -7.07 10.22 11.80
C ASP A 120 -8.36 10.46 11.01
N GLY A 121 -8.27 11.19 9.93
CA GLY A 121 -9.36 11.53 9.02
C GLY A 121 -8.91 11.55 7.58
N TYR A 122 -9.73 12.08 6.69
CA TYR A 122 -9.35 12.29 5.30
C TYR A 122 -8.17 13.24 5.19
N ALA A 123 -7.19 12.87 4.36
CA ALA A 123 -5.99 13.67 4.12
C ALA A 123 -6.36 15.04 3.54
N ASP A 124 -5.69 16.07 4.02
CA ASP A 124 -5.81 17.43 3.48
C ASP A 124 -4.95 17.53 2.20
N ASP A 125 -5.60 17.44 1.06
CA ASP A 125 -4.96 17.53 -0.26
C ASP A 125 -5.31 18.85 -0.92
N PRO A 126 -4.37 19.52 -1.62
CA PRO A 126 -4.64 20.82 -2.25
C PRO A 126 -5.68 20.77 -3.37
N PHE A 127 -5.99 19.60 -3.92
CA PHE A 127 -6.99 19.43 -4.96
C PHE A 127 -8.16 18.56 -4.50
N TYR A 128 -7.91 17.43 -3.90
CA TYR A 128 -8.94 16.43 -3.57
C TYR A 128 -9.66 16.78 -2.26
N ASP A 129 -10.99 16.81 -2.32
CA ASP A 129 -11.88 16.96 -1.18
C ASP A 129 -12.96 15.88 -1.25
N PRO A 130 -13.36 15.24 -0.12
CA PRO A 130 -14.35 14.17 -0.13
C PRO A 130 -15.68 14.55 -0.79
N ASP A 131 -16.10 15.80 -0.65
CA ASP A 131 -17.37 16.33 -1.20
C ASP A 131 -17.21 16.94 -2.60
N MET A 132 -16.00 16.91 -3.18
CA MET A 132 -15.73 17.41 -4.53
C MET A 132 -16.62 16.68 -5.56
N PRO A 133 -17.19 17.40 -6.55
CA PRO A 133 -17.99 16.75 -7.58
C PRO A 133 -17.15 15.91 -8.53
N VAL A 134 -17.65 14.74 -8.86
CA VAL A 134 -17.17 13.86 -9.91
C VAL A 134 -18.34 13.53 -10.83
N THR A 135 -18.14 13.62 -12.13
CA THR A 135 -19.15 13.19 -13.12
C THR A 135 -18.58 12.09 -13.98
N ARG A 136 -19.26 10.94 -13.99
CA ARG A 136 -19.02 9.86 -14.93
C ARG A 136 -19.82 10.10 -16.20
N TYR A 137 -19.13 10.06 -17.33
CA TYR A 137 -19.73 10.10 -18.67
C TYR A 137 -19.47 8.75 -19.33
N THR A 138 -20.54 7.99 -19.60
CA THR A 138 -20.47 6.71 -20.31
C THR A 138 -20.75 6.91 -21.78
N TYR A 139 -19.80 6.56 -22.62
CA TYR A 139 -19.92 6.62 -24.06
C TYR A 139 -20.00 5.20 -24.63
N THR A 140 -20.81 5.02 -25.68
CA THR A 140 -20.90 3.74 -26.39
C THR A 140 -20.41 3.93 -27.82
N ALA A 141 -19.48 3.09 -28.24
CA ALA A 141 -18.91 3.08 -29.58
C ALA A 141 -19.89 2.47 -30.61
N GLY A 142 -19.98 3.06 -31.79
CA GLY A 142 -20.84 2.58 -32.86
C GLY A 142 -20.38 3.03 -34.24
N GLY A 143 -20.91 2.37 -35.30
CA GLY A 143 -20.60 2.71 -36.70
C GLY A 143 -19.17 2.40 -37.14
N ILE A 144 -18.44 1.60 -36.38
CA ILE A 144 -17.05 1.17 -36.66
C ILE A 144 -17.07 0.01 -37.66
N ASP A 145 -16.16 0.06 -38.63
CA ASP A 145 -16.00 -1.05 -39.60
C ASP A 145 -15.63 -2.34 -38.84
N PRO A 146 -16.44 -3.40 -38.95
CA PRO A 146 -16.19 -4.63 -38.22
C PRO A 146 -14.95 -5.42 -38.72
N GLU A 147 -14.33 -5.02 -39.82
CA GLU A 147 -13.05 -5.59 -40.29
C GLU A 147 -11.81 -4.97 -39.58
N LEU A 148 -11.99 -3.89 -38.77
CA LEU A 148 -10.92 -3.31 -37.99
C LEU A 148 -10.80 -4.08 -36.65
N ASP A 149 -9.65 -4.77 -36.49
CA ASP A 149 -9.37 -5.57 -35.28
C ASP A 149 -8.87 -4.72 -34.08
N ALA A 150 -8.47 -3.47 -34.33
CA ALA A 150 -7.77 -2.64 -33.34
C ALA A 150 -8.21 -1.16 -33.38
N ALA A 151 -9.49 -0.90 -33.67
CA ALA A 151 -9.99 0.47 -33.68
C ALA A 151 -9.86 1.13 -32.29
N SER A 152 -9.51 2.41 -32.29
CA SER A 152 -9.33 3.19 -31.08
C SER A 152 -10.16 4.48 -31.14
N ALA A 153 -10.82 4.80 -30.02
CA ALA A 153 -11.47 6.07 -29.82
C ALA A 153 -10.58 6.99 -28.98
N GLY A 154 -10.52 8.26 -29.35
CA GLY A 154 -9.79 9.25 -28.59
C GLY A 154 -10.49 10.61 -28.53
N PHE A 155 -10.10 11.37 -27.55
CA PHE A 155 -10.48 12.78 -27.43
C PHE A 155 -9.30 13.62 -26.94
N ARG A 156 -9.39 14.94 -27.09
CA ARG A 156 -8.36 15.87 -26.65
C ARG A 156 -8.85 16.78 -25.55
N LEU A 157 -8.01 16.94 -24.55
CA LEU A 157 -8.18 17.86 -23.44
C LEU A 157 -7.16 18.98 -23.54
N SER A 158 -7.63 20.21 -23.52
CA SER A 158 -6.77 21.38 -23.32
C SER A 158 -6.44 21.51 -21.84
N GLY A 159 -5.19 21.85 -21.50
CA GLY A 159 -4.76 22.02 -20.11
C GLY A 159 -5.67 22.97 -19.34
N GLY A 160 -6.58 22.44 -18.56
CA GLY A 160 -7.69 23.14 -17.89
C GLY A 160 -7.31 23.93 -16.65
N GLY A 161 -6.06 24.37 -16.52
CA GLY A 161 -5.66 25.21 -15.37
C GLY A 161 -5.63 24.51 -14.02
N GLY A 162 -5.61 23.17 -13.97
CA GLY A 162 -5.52 22.40 -12.73
C GLY A 162 -6.81 22.34 -11.91
N LYS A 163 -7.95 22.63 -12.50
CA LYS A 163 -9.25 22.62 -11.82
C LYS A 163 -10.08 21.38 -12.10
N THR A 164 -9.73 20.66 -13.17
CA THR A 164 -10.35 19.41 -13.60
C THR A 164 -9.27 18.37 -13.79
N LYS A 165 -9.46 17.20 -13.19
CA LYS A 165 -8.66 16.01 -13.49
C LYS A 165 -9.54 14.97 -14.15
N VAL A 166 -8.94 14.08 -14.93
CA VAL A 166 -9.65 13.07 -15.71
C VAL A 166 -9.07 11.70 -15.43
N TYR A 167 -9.95 10.75 -15.17
CA TYR A 167 -9.66 9.34 -15.16
C TYR A 167 -10.50 8.64 -16.22
N MET A 168 -9.93 7.73 -16.96
CA MET A 168 -10.63 6.89 -17.93
C MET A 168 -10.27 5.43 -17.66
N GLU A 169 -11.30 4.66 -17.33
CA GLU A 169 -11.17 3.23 -17.15
C GLU A 169 -10.81 2.58 -18.49
N ASP A 170 -9.93 1.58 -18.46
CA ASP A 170 -9.45 0.86 -19.65
C ASP A 170 -8.79 1.76 -20.72
N SER A 171 -8.15 2.86 -20.31
CA SER A 171 -7.42 3.67 -21.27
C SER A 171 -6.31 2.85 -21.96
N SER A 172 -6.23 2.96 -23.30
CA SER A 172 -5.18 2.29 -24.08
C SER A 172 -3.90 3.11 -24.17
N GLY A 173 -3.96 4.38 -23.80
CA GLY A 173 -2.81 5.26 -23.80
C GLY A 173 -3.15 6.75 -23.85
N TYR A 174 -2.08 7.54 -23.82
CA TYR A 174 -2.18 9.00 -23.95
C TYR A 174 -0.99 9.55 -24.73
N ASN A 175 -1.21 10.69 -25.40
CA ASN A 175 -0.20 11.43 -26.13
C ASN A 175 -0.22 12.92 -25.74
N ARG A 176 0.94 13.52 -25.55
CA ARG A 176 1.06 14.95 -25.32
C ARG A 176 1.24 15.67 -26.66
N LEU A 177 0.25 16.47 -27.04
CA LEU A 177 0.19 17.23 -28.28
C LEU A 177 0.37 18.74 -28.00
N GLY A 178 1.59 19.15 -27.65
CA GLY A 178 1.88 20.55 -27.32
C GLY A 178 1.25 20.96 -25.99
N LYS A 179 0.11 21.68 -26.03
CA LYS A 179 -0.68 22.10 -24.85
C LYS A 179 -1.91 21.24 -24.59
N GLU A 180 -2.12 20.25 -25.41
CA GLU A 180 -3.25 19.32 -25.31
C GLU A 180 -2.75 17.94 -24.90
N LEU A 181 -3.61 17.21 -24.22
CA LEU A 181 -3.48 15.79 -23.92
C LEU A 181 -4.52 15.03 -24.72
N GLU A 182 -4.10 14.04 -25.48
CA GLU A 182 -4.94 13.08 -26.17
C GLU A 182 -5.01 11.79 -25.35
N ILE A 183 -6.23 11.34 -25.06
CA ILE A 183 -6.49 10.10 -24.31
C ILE A 183 -7.24 9.17 -25.24
N SER A 184 -6.92 7.87 -25.21
CA SER A 184 -7.53 6.86 -26.09
C SER A 184 -7.91 5.58 -25.35
N ALA A 185 -8.88 4.87 -25.94
CA ALA A 185 -9.28 3.53 -25.52
C ALA A 185 -9.49 2.64 -26.74
N TRP A 186 -9.25 1.33 -26.58
CA TRP A 186 -9.64 0.34 -27.59
C TRP A 186 -11.15 0.21 -27.66
N VAL A 187 -11.72 0.25 -28.86
CA VAL A 187 -13.17 0.22 -29.07
C VAL A 187 -13.57 -0.72 -30.21
N ASN A 188 -14.74 -1.33 -30.02
CA ASN A 188 -15.50 -2.02 -31.05
C ASN A 188 -16.96 -1.61 -30.92
N ASN A 189 -17.79 -1.91 -31.91
CA ASN A 189 -19.21 -1.58 -31.83
C ASN A 189 -19.86 -2.17 -30.56
N GLY A 190 -20.47 -1.28 -29.77
CA GLY A 190 -21.13 -1.62 -28.50
C GLY A 190 -20.22 -1.59 -27.27
N VAL A 191 -18.92 -1.37 -27.42
CA VAL A 191 -18.03 -1.14 -26.27
C VAL A 191 -18.40 0.16 -25.58
N GLN A 192 -18.48 0.11 -24.25
CA GLN A 192 -18.68 1.27 -23.40
C GLN A 192 -17.34 1.74 -22.81
N VAL A 193 -17.18 3.03 -22.74
CA VAL A 193 -16.02 3.68 -22.14
C VAL A 193 -16.52 4.69 -21.12
N ASP A 194 -16.03 4.56 -19.88
CA ASP A 194 -16.33 5.48 -18.80
C ASP A 194 -15.22 6.51 -18.61
N VAL A 195 -15.60 7.78 -18.62
CA VAL A 195 -14.71 8.93 -18.41
C VAL A 195 -15.18 9.69 -17.19
N TYR A 196 -14.32 9.76 -16.18
CA TYR A 196 -14.59 10.49 -14.94
C TYR A 196 -13.94 11.88 -14.99
N MET A 197 -14.75 12.92 -14.88
CA MET A 197 -14.31 14.30 -14.72
C MET A 197 -14.36 14.68 -13.24
N ILE A 198 -13.20 14.90 -12.63
CA ILE A 198 -13.03 15.16 -11.21
C ILE A 198 -12.80 16.67 -11.00
N GLY A 199 -13.63 17.32 -10.17
CA GLY A 199 -13.58 18.76 -9.90
C GLY A 199 -14.49 19.59 -10.78
N GLU A 200 -14.03 20.76 -11.26
CA GLU A 200 -14.84 21.63 -12.12
C GLU A 200 -15.18 20.91 -13.44
N GLN A 201 -16.47 20.90 -13.79
CA GLN A 201 -16.90 20.29 -15.05
C GLN A 201 -16.55 21.20 -16.23
N PRO A 202 -16.10 20.64 -17.36
CA PRO A 202 -15.81 21.42 -18.56
C PRO A 202 -17.10 22.07 -19.11
N GLU A 203 -16.99 23.27 -19.68
CA GLU A 203 -18.12 23.94 -20.29
C GLU A 203 -18.67 23.19 -21.51
N GLU A 204 -17.79 22.49 -22.23
CA GLU A 204 -18.13 21.63 -23.37
C GLU A 204 -17.43 20.29 -23.19
N LEU A 205 -18.17 19.20 -23.44
CA LEU A 205 -17.61 17.86 -23.42
C LEU A 205 -16.65 17.68 -24.61
N PRO A 206 -15.57 16.88 -24.45
CA PRO A 206 -14.60 16.68 -25.50
C PRO A 206 -15.22 15.98 -26.72
N ASP A 207 -14.82 16.42 -27.91
CA ASP A 207 -15.20 15.78 -29.16
C ASP A 207 -14.37 14.50 -29.36
N TRP A 208 -15.08 13.38 -29.50
CA TRP A 208 -14.48 12.09 -29.79
C TRP A 208 -14.22 11.91 -31.30
N TYR A 209 -13.25 11.08 -31.60
CA TYR A 209 -12.97 10.59 -32.94
C TYR A 209 -12.49 9.15 -32.88
N ILE A 210 -12.72 8.42 -34.00
CA ILE A 210 -12.30 7.02 -34.13
C ILE A 210 -11.11 6.96 -35.09
N CYS A 211 -10.15 6.10 -34.75
CA CYS A 211 -8.96 5.78 -35.57
C CYS A 211 -8.91 4.29 -35.88
N GLU A 212 -8.21 3.95 -36.95
CA GLU A 212 -8.10 2.56 -37.43
C GLU A 212 -7.34 1.67 -36.44
N ASP A 213 -6.42 2.29 -35.70
CA ASP A 213 -5.59 1.58 -34.70
C ASP A 213 -5.14 2.53 -33.56
N GLY A 214 -4.38 1.96 -32.61
CA GLY A 214 -3.87 2.66 -31.43
C GLY A 214 -2.78 3.71 -31.70
N SER A 215 -2.29 3.88 -32.95
CA SER A 215 -1.36 4.95 -33.30
C SER A 215 -2.03 6.33 -33.30
N MET A 216 -3.36 6.36 -33.40
CA MET A 216 -4.20 7.56 -33.45
C MET A 216 -3.90 8.48 -34.68
N GLU A 217 -3.24 7.94 -35.71
CA GLU A 217 -2.83 8.72 -36.89
C GLU A 217 -3.90 8.75 -37.98
N GLU A 218 -4.53 7.61 -38.28
CA GLU A 218 -5.49 7.47 -39.36
C GLU A 218 -6.91 7.40 -38.81
N ARG A 219 -7.73 8.43 -39.12
CA ARG A 219 -9.12 8.50 -38.70
C ARG A 219 -10.01 7.64 -39.61
N THR A 220 -10.99 7.01 -39.01
CA THR A 220 -11.99 6.18 -39.70
C THR A 220 -13.40 6.58 -39.33
N GLU A 221 -14.40 5.95 -39.99
CA GLU A 221 -15.81 6.13 -39.66
C GLU A 221 -16.13 5.48 -38.32
N GLY A 222 -17.05 6.11 -37.59
CA GLY A 222 -17.53 5.66 -36.28
C GLY A 222 -17.80 6.84 -35.37
N GLU A 223 -18.49 6.59 -34.28
CA GLU A 223 -18.85 7.59 -33.29
C GLU A 223 -18.84 7.05 -31.87
N MET A 224 -18.62 7.92 -30.91
CA MET A 224 -18.83 7.70 -29.50
C MET A 224 -20.07 8.46 -29.06
N THR A 225 -21.15 7.73 -28.77
CA THR A 225 -22.42 8.33 -28.35
C THR A 225 -22.49 8.36 -26.82
N LEU A 226 -22.77 9.51 -26.24
CA LEU A 226 -23.03 9.63 -24.79
C LEU A 226 -24.33 8.89 -24.45
N THR A 227 -24.24 7.86 -23.61
CA THR A 227 -25.36 6.99 -23.25
C THR A 227 -25.80 7.10 -21.79
N ASP A 228 -24.91 7.54 -20.90
CA ASP A 228 -25.25 7.76 -19.49
C ASP A 228 -24.40 8.90 -18.87
N VAL A 229 -24.94 9.54 -17.85
CA VAL A 229 -24.25 10.55 -17.04
C VAL A 229 -24.63 10.35 -15.59
N GLU A 230 -23.63 10.16 -14.72
CA GLU A 230 -23.85 9.98 -13.30
C GLU A 230 -22.99 11.00 -12.51
N GLU A 231 -23.62 11.70 -11.58
CA GLU A 231 -22.96 12.61 -10.67
C GLU A 231 -22.74 11.91 -9.32
N MET A 232 -21.53 12.07 -8.75
CA MET A 232 -21.16 11.53 -7.47
C MET A 232 -20.18 12.45 -6.75
N THR A 233 -19.92 12.19 -5.47
CA THR A 233 -18.83 12.83 -4.73
C THR A 233 -17.51 12.13 -5.00
N PHE A 234 -16.38 12.81 -4.76
CA PHE A 234 -15.07 12.19 -4.88
C PHE A 234 -14.90 11.02 -3.90
N ARG A 235 -15.49 11.11 -2.70
CA ARG A 235 -15.52 9.97 -1.77
C ARG A 235 -16.24 8.76 -2.37
N GLU A 236 -17.41 8.95 -2.98
CA GLU A 236 -18.14 7.85 -3.65
C GLU A 236 -17.31 7.26 -4.80
N PHE A 237 -16.64 8.10 -5.57
CA PHE A 237 -15.74 7.66 -6.62
C PHE A 237 -14.60 6.79 -6.07
N THR A 238 -13.91 7.21 -5.01
CA THR A 238 -12.83 6.42 -4.40
C THR A 238 -13.31 5.10 -3.83
N MET A 239 -14.59 5.02 -3.36
CA MET A 239 -15.17 3.81 -2.81
C MET A 239 -15.61 2.80 -3.88
N MET A 240 -15.62 3.14 -5.17
CA MET A 240 -16.01 2.20 -6.24
C MET A 240 -15.08 0.98 -6.30
N SER A 241 -13.79 1.15 -6.00
CA SER A 241 -12.80 0.08 -5.95
C SER A 241 -12.54 -0.45 -4.53
N TYR A 242 -13.24 0.08 -3.51
CA TYR A 242 -13.08 -0.34 -2.13
C TYR A 242 -13.74 -1.70 -1.88
N ASP A 243 -12.98 -2.58 -1.23
CA ASP A 243 -13.49 -3.85 -0.77
C ASP A 243 -14.03 -3.72 0.66
N THR A 244 -15.36 -3.84 0.82
CA THR A 244 -16.02 -3.75 2.12
C THR A 244 -15.68 -4.90 3.06
N ASP A 245 -15.20 -6.02 2.53
CA ASP A 245 -14.79 -7.20 3.29
C ASP A 245 -13.30 -7.13 3.68
N SER A 246 -12.57 -6.11 3.20
CA SER A 246 -11.19 -5.86 3.59
C SER A 246 -11.11 -5.35 5.04
N HIS A 247 -9.96 -5.57 5.70
CA HIS A 247 -9.67 -5.01 7.02
C HIS A 247 -9.15 -3.57 6.96
N ILE A 248 -9.16 -2.96 5.77
CA ILE A 248 -8.72 -1.59 5.55
C ILE A 248 -9.84 -0.64 5.93
N SER A 249 -9.59 0.40 6.73
CA SER A 249 -10.59 1.41 7.01
C SER A 249 -10.91 2.24 5.75
N GLU A 250 -12.17 2.71 5.62
CA GLU A 250 -12.55 3.61 4.52
C GLU A 250 -11.63 4.85 4.44
N THR A 251 -11.19 5.35 5.58
CA THR A 251 -10.31 6.51 5.66
C THR A 251 -8.91 6.20 5.14
N ASP A 252 -8.33 5.09 5.57
CA ASP A 252 -7.00 4.67 5.10
C ASP A 252 -7.03 4.36 3.59
N TRP A 253 -8.13 3.73 3.12
CA TRP A 253 -8.35 3.50 1.69
C TRP A 253 -8.42 4.80 0.89
N TYR A 254 -9.30 5.73 1.30
CA TYR A 254 -9.44 7.05 0.65
C TYR A 254 -8.09 7.77 0.56
N ASN A 255 -7.35 7.81 1.66
CA ASN A 255 -6.05 8.47 1.71
C ASN A 255 -5.04 7.77 0.78
N ALA A 256 -5.04 6.45 0.73
CA ALA A 256 -4.18 5.69 -0.17
C ALA A 256 -4.48 5.98 -1.64
N VAL A 257 -5.76 6.04 -2.02
CA VAL A 257 -6.18 6.41 -3.38
C VAL A 257 -5.67 7.80 -3.78
N ILE A 258 -5.74 8.78 -2.89
CA ILE A 258 -5.19 10.13 -3.18
C ILE A 258 -3.69 10.07 -3.45
N TYR A 259 -2.93 9.32 -2.64
CA TYR A 259 -1.48 9.15 -2.85
C TYR A 259 -1.19 8.50 -4.19
N GLU A 260 -1.92 7.46 -4.56
CA GLU A 260 -1.77 6.83 -5.88
C GLU A 260 -2.12 7.79 -7.01
N MET A 261 -3.27 8.45 -6.94
CA MET A 261 -3.69 9.40 -7.97
C MET A 261 -2.68 10.52 -8.18
N ASN A 262 -2.11 11.07 -7.11
CA ASN A 262 -1.06 12.08 -7.21
C ASN A 262 0.23 11.52 -7.83
N LEU A 263 0.57 10.26 -7.57
CA LEU A 263 1.75 9.61 -8.16
C LEU A 263 1.56 9.36 -9.67
N TYR A 264 0.37 8.91 -10.06
CA TYR A 264 0.07 8.53 -11.44
C TYR A 264 -0.61 9.62 -12.26
N GLU A 265 -0.72 10.84 -11.72
CA GLU A 265 -1.19 11.99 -12.48
C GLU A 265 -0.20 12.35 -13.59
N LYS A 266 -0.69 12.38 -14.82
CA LYS A 266 0.07 12.78 -16.00
C LYS A 266 -0.22 14.23 -16.38
N SER A 267 0.39 14.66 -17.46
CA SER A 267 0.20 16.01 -17.97
C SER A 267 -1.29 16.38 -18.07
N PHE A 268 -1.63 17.61 -17.69
CA PHE A 268 -2.98 18.18 -17.73
C PHE A 268 -4.02 17.53 -16.81
N GLY A 269 -3.57 16.79 -15.77
CA GLY A 269 -4.47 16.20 -14.79
C GLY A 269 -5.14 14.91 -15.25
N PHE A 270 -4.51 14.17 -16.16
CA PHE A 270 -4.91 12.80 -16.48
C PHE A 270 -4.37 11.83 -15.44
N ILE A 271 -5.26 11.04 -14.82
CA ILE A 271 -4.92 10.00 -13.87
C ILE A 271 -4.78 8.69 -14.65
N GLU A 272 -3.59 8.10 -14.64
CA GLU A 272 -3.32 6.88 -15.41
C GLU A 272 -3.72 5.61 -14.69
N SER A 273 -3.70 5.63 -13.36
CA SER A 273 -4.02 4.47 -12.55
C SER A 273 -5.05 4.80 -11.48
N PHE A 274 -5.75 3.79 -11.05
CA PHE A 274 -6.70 3.83 -9.96
C PHE A 274 -6.63 2.49 -9.21
N PHE A 275 -6.70 2.50 -7.88
CA PHE A 275 -6.59 1.29 -7.09
C PHE A 275 -7.57 0.21 -7.52
N ASP A 276 -7.03 -0.94 -7.88
CA ASP A 276 -7.80 -2.17 -8.06
C ASP A 276 -7.93 -2.90 -6.71
N LYS A 277 -9.07 -3.55 -6.47
CA LYS A 277 -9.28 -4.41 -5.30
C LYS A 277 -8.22 -5.49 -5.16
N LEU A 278 -7.73 -6.02 -6.27
CA LEU A 278 -6.78 -7.13 -6.30
C LEU A 278 -5.38 -6.70 -5.87
N ASP A 279 -5.01 -5.44 -6.10
CA ASP A 279 -3.66 -4.92 -5.85
C ASP A 279 -3.50 -4.29 -4.46
N VAL A 280 -4.59 -4.07 -3.74
CA VAL A 280 -4.59 -3.34 -2.47
C VAL A 280 -3.69 -4.00 -1.43
N SER A 281 -3.74 -5.33 -1.30
CA SER A 281 -2.95 -6.06 -0.30
C SER A 281 -1.44 -5.96 -0.54
N ASP A 282 -1.05 -5.80 -1.80
CA ASP A 282 0.35 -5.85 -2.23
C ASP A 282 1.01 -4.47 -2.21
N THR A 283 0.19 -3.41 -2.30
CA THR A 283 0.66 -2.01 -2.36
C THR A 283 0.58 -1.26 -1.05
N LEU A 284 -0.21 -1.76 -0.08
CA LEU A 284 -0.37 -1.08 1.20
C LEU A 284 0.58 -1.63 2.26
N MET A 285 1.24 -0.70 2.95
CA MET A 285 1.97 -0.98 4.15
C MET A 285 1.02 -1.03 5.34
N ARG A 286 1.23 -1.98 6.23
CA ARG A 286 0.43 -2.23 7.42
C ARG A 286 1.12 -1.74 8.67
N TRP A 287 0.33 -1.20 9.61
CA TRP A 287 0.80 -0.69 10.88
C TRP A 287 -0.12 -1.16 12.00
N TYR A 288 0.43 -1.48 13.18
CA TYR A 288 -0.36 -1.49 14.39
C TYR A 288 -0.30 -0.14 15.07
N GLU A 289 -1.49 0.36 15.44
CA GLU A 289 -1.67 1.48 16.33
C GLU A 289 -2.29 0.97 17.64
N TYR A 290 -1.63 1.23 18.76
CA TYR A 290 -2.10 0.84 20.08
C TYR A 290 -1.56 1.79 21.14
N GLU A 291 -2.20 1.80 22.33
CA GLU A 291 -1.84 2.67 23.43
C GLU A 291 -1.21 1.87 24.57
N ILE A 292 -0.14 2.43 25.15
CA ILE A 292 0.45 1.93 26.38
C ILE A 292 0.41 3.00 27.46
N THR A 293 0.30 2.57 28.72
CA THR A 293 0.32 3.46 29.89
C THR A 293 1.32 2.96 30.91
N ILE A 294 2.26 3.82 31.30
CA ILE A 294 3.34 3.51 32.24
C ILE A 294 3.27 4.47 33.43
N GLY A 295 3.07 3.93 34.65
CA GLY A 295 3.05 4.73 35.87
C GLY A 295 4.40 5.40 36.19
N PRO A 296 4.45 6.33 37.15
CA PRO A 296 5.66 7.02 37.55
C PRO A 296 6.79 6.07 37.96
N GLY A 297 7.98 6.20 37.38
CA GLY A 297 9.11 5.29 37.64
C GLY A 297 8.84 3.82 37.30
N GLY A 298 7.77 3.54 36.54
CA GLY A 298 7.30 2.20 36.21
C GLY A 298 8.00 1.58 35.03
N ARG A 299 7.89 0.24 34.94
CA ARG A 299 8.32 -0.55 33.80
C ARG A 299 7.16 -1.42 33.32
N ILE A 300 7.13 -1.65 32.02
CA ILE A 300 6.24 -2.61 31.38
C ILE A 300 7.02 -3.44 30.36
N THR A 301 6.55 -4.66 30.11
CA THR A 301 6.92 -5.43 28.92
C THR A 301 5.85 -5.24 27.86
N ASN A 302 6.26 -5.04 26.63
CA ASN A 302 5.38 -4.99 25.47
C ASN A 302 5.92 -5.94 24.42
N GLU A 303 5.11 -6.87 23.96
CA GLU A 303 5.48 -7.79 22.90
C GLU A 303 4.58 -7.57 21.69
N VAL A 304 5.18 -7.44 20.51
CA VAL A 304 4.50 -7.36 19.22
C VAL A 304 4.91 -8.58 18.41
N THR A 305 3.93 -9.36 17.94
CA THR A 305 4.16 -10.49 17.06
C THR A 305 3.55 -10.25 15.71
N ALA A 306 4.25 -10.65 14.65
CA ALA A 306 3.78 -10.55 13.29
C ALA A 306 4.35 -11.69 12.43
N PRO A 307 3.66 -12.11 11.36
CA PRO A 307 4.27 -12.98 10.37
C PRO A 307 5.37 -12.23 9.63
N VAL A 308 6.40 -12.95 9.21
CA VAL A 308 7.44 -12.44 8.34
C VAL A 308 7.53 -13.29 7.09
N TYR A 309 7.55 -12.65 5.94
CA TYR A 309 7.58 -13.29 4.64
C TYR A 309 8.91 -12.99 3.96
N PRO A 310 9.54 -13.99 3.31
CA PRO A 310 10.76 -13.76 2.56
C PRO A 310 10.49 -13.17 1.18
N GLU A 311 11.41 -12.37 0.67
CA GLU A 311 11.59 -12.23 -0.76
C GLU A 311 12.33 -13.46 -1.28
N ILE A 312 11.90 -14.01 -2.43
CA ILE A 312 12.45 -15.24 -2.98
C ILE A 312 13.24 -14.94 -4.24
N HIS A 313 14.52 -15.28 -4.23
CA HIS A 313 15.41 -15.07 -5.37
C HIS A 313 15.92 -16.40 -5.93
N GLY A 314 15.74 -16.58 -7.25
CA GLY A 314 16.19 -17.76 -7.99
C GLY A 314 15.25 -18.95 -7.94
N GLU A 315 15.20 -19.70 -9.05
CA GLU A 315 14.25 -20.81 -9.24
C GLU A 315 14.82 -22.16 -8.78
N SER A 316 16.07 -22.45 -9.10
CA SER A 316 16.66 -23.79 -8.88
C SER A 316 17.34 -23.96 -7.52
N ASN A 317 17.86 -22.89 -6.96
CA ASN A 317 18.43 -22.82 -5.62
C ASN A 317 18.01 -21.50 -5.00
N PRO A 318 16.78 -21.40 -4.52
CA PRO A 318 16.26 -20.16 -4.02
C PRO A 318 17.02 -19.68 -2.79
N THR A 319 17.20 -18.36 -2.68
CA THR A 319 17.56 -17.65 -1.45
C THR A 319 16.35 -16.88 -0.96
N TYR A 320 16.27 -16.73 0.34
CA TYR A 320 15.13 -16.12 1.02
C TYR A 320 15.64 -14.95 1.85
N ASP A 321 15.18 -13.75 1.51
CA ASP A 321 15.60 -12.53 2.18
C ASP A 321 14.46 -12.04 3.07
N TYR A 322 14.75 -11.90 4.37
CA TYR A 322 13.83 -11.39 5.37
C TYR A 322 14.24 -9.98 5.77
N THR A 323 13.30 -9.06 5.71
CA THR A 323 13.52 -7.67 6.10
C THR A 323 12.75 -7.33 7.36
N TYR A 324 13.40 -6.67 8.30
CA TYR A 324 12.80 -6.09 9.49
C TYR A 324 13.22 -4.64 9.64
N LEU A 325 12.27 -3.77 9.95
CA LEU A 325 12.49 -2.33 10.02
C LEU A 325 12.94 -1.92 11.43
N LEU A 326 14.22 -1.66 11.62
CA LEU A 326 14.77 -1.13 12.87
C LEU A 326 14.67 0.39 12.98
N SER A 327 14.47 1.11 11.88
CA SER A 327 14.40 2.58 11.86
C SER A 327 13.34 3.17 12.79
N PRO A 328 12.16 2.56 13.03
CA PRO A 328 11.21 3.05 14.02
C PRO A 328 11.78 3.14 15.45
N ALA A 329 12.68 2.25 15.80
CA ALA A 329 13.33 2.26 17.11
C ALA A 329 14.22 3.48 17.35
N GLN A 330 14.67 4.16 16.29
CA GLN A 330 15.46 5.40 16.36
C GLN A 330 14.63 6.60 16.85
N THR A 331 13.31 6.49 16.90
CA THR A 331 12.43 7.55 17.42
C THR A 331 12.43 7.65 18.95
N TRP A 332 12.92 6.63 19.64
CA TRP A 332 13.01 6.63 21.08
C TRP A 332 14.14 7.55 21.56
N LYS A 333 13.87 8.25 22.64
CA LYS A 333 14.86 9.17 23.25
C LYS A 333 16.14 8.46 23.69
N GLU A 334 16.00 7.29 24.26
CA GLU A 334 17.07 6.39 24.64
C GLU A 334 16.68 4.95 24.34
N PHE A 335 17.64 4.19 23.79
CA PHE A 335 17.49 2.78 23.45
C PHE A 335 18.74 2.01 23.89
N HIS A 336 18.53 0.94 24.64
CA HIS A 336 19.57 0.08 25.19
C HIS A 336 19.31 -1.37 24.84
N ASP A 337 20.33 -2.22 24.97
CA ASP A 337 20.31 -3.67 24.95
C ASP A 337 19.41 -4.28 23.86
N LEU A 338 19.88 -4.25 22.61
CA LEU A 338 19.28 -5.01 21.49
C LEU A 338 19.83 -6.43 21.52
N GLU A 339 18.95 -7.42 21.58
CA GLU A 339 19.24 -8.82 21.35
C GLU A 339 18.43 -9.34 20.17
N VAL A 340 19.10 -9.89 19.15
CA VAL A 340 18.45 -10.50 17.98
C VAL A 340 18.69 -12.01 18.03
N VAL A 341 17.63 -12.79 17.92
CA VAL A 341 17.66 -14.26 17.88
C VAL A 341 16.99 -14.70 16.58
N ILE A 342 17.70 -15.46 15.79
CA ILE A 342 17.19 -16.08 14.56
C ILE A 342 17.15 -17.58 14.77
N ARG A 343 15.96 -18.15 14.91
CA ARG A 343 15.74 -19.60 14.99
C ARG A 343 15.54 -20.14 13.59
N THR A 344 16.51 -20.92 13.13
CA THR A 344 16.47 -21.49 11.78
C THR A 344 17.43 -22.69 11.69
N PRO A 345 17.04 -23.77 10.98
CA PRO A 345 17.96 -24.85 10.65
C PRO A 345 18.84 -24.55 9.42
N TYR A 346 18.68 -23.39 8.81
CA TYR A 346 19.31 -23.02 7.54
C TYR A 346 20.51 -22.11 7.75
N ILE A 347 21.38 -22.07 6.74
CA ILE A 347 22.59 -21.25 6.77
C ILE A 347 22.23 -19.80 6.39
N MET A 348 22.51 -18.87 7.29
CA MET A 348 22.51 -17.44 6.98
C MET A 348 23.69 -17.12 6.08
N ARG A 349 23.44 -16.50 4.93
CA ARG A 349 24.48 -16.15 3.95
C ARG A 349 24.99 -14.74 4.17
N GLU A 350 24.07 -13.82 4.38
CA GLU A 350 24.32 -12.39 4.53
C GLU A 350 23.41 -11.82 5.60
N SER A 351 23.84 -10.75 6.22
CA SER A 351 23.05 -9.93 7.14
C SER A 351 23.51 -8.47 7.03
N SER A 352 22.58 -7.52 7.10
CA SER A 352 22.91 -6.09 7.22
C SER A 352 23.58 -5.74 8.55
N LEU A 353 23.37 -6.54 9.59
CA LEU A 353 24.03 -6.40 10.87
C LEU A 353 25.24 -7.34 10.98
N GLU A 354 26.35 -6.81 11.45
CA GLU A 354 27.56 -7.59 11.71
C GLU A 354 27.58 -8.14 13.14
N GLY A 355 28.24 -9.27 13.35
CA GLY A 355 28.49 -9.81 14.69
C GLY A 355 27.56 -10.92 15.13
N PHE A 356 26.80 -11.53 14.24
CA PHE A 356 26.04 -12.74 14.56
C PHE A 356 26.94 -13.90 14.95
N GLU A 357 26.59 -14.58 16.03
CA GLU A 357 27.20 -15.82 16.49
C GLU A 357 26.27 -17.01 16.18
N GLU A 358 26.83 -18.08 15.63
CA GLU A 358 26.09 -19.32 15.36
C GLU A 358 25.82 -20.08 16.68
N THR A 359 24.60 -20.59 16.82
CA THR A 359 24.15 -21.38 17.97
C THR A 359 23.62 -22.74 17.51
N GLU A 360 23.18 -23.57 18.45
CA GLU A 360 22.58 -24.88 18.11
C GLU A 360 21.28 -24.74 17.31
N ASP A 361 20.50 -23.67 17.59
CA ASP A 361 19.16 -23.45 17.01
C ASP A 361 19.14 -22.35 15.95
N GLY A 362 20.29 -21.78 15.54
CA GLY A 362 20.40 -20.69 14.55
C GLY A 362 21.47 -19.66 14.87
N TYR A 363 21.10 -18.40 15.04
CA TYR A 363 22.05 -17.29 15.19
C TYR A 363 21.60 -16.30 16.25
N THR A 364 22.57 -15.65 16.92
CA THR A 364 22.29 -14.58 17.89
C THR A 364 23.22 -13.39 17.69
N LEU A 365 22.71 -12.20 17.99
CA LEU A 365 23.44 -10.95 18.02
C LEU A 365 23.05 -10.18 19.28
N ALA A 366 24.02 -9.58 19.97
CA ALA A 366 23.78 -8.65 21.07
C ALA A 366 24.50 -7.33 20.80
N ALA A 367 23.81 -6.21 21.04
CA ALA A 367 24.36 -4.87 20.90
C ALA A 367 23.86 -3.97 22.04
N ASP A 368 24.73 -3.15 22.60
CA ASP A 368 24.41 -2.22 23.71
C ASP A 368 23.48 -1.06 23.28
N SER A 369 23.30 -0.86 21.98
CA SER A 369 22.46 0.19 21.39
C SER A 369 22.04 -0.21 19.97
N LEU A 370 21.10 0.56 19.38
CA LEU A 370 20.76 0.37 17.97
C LEU A 370 22.00 0.51 17.08
N PRO A 371 22.21 -0.46 16.17
CA PRO A 371 23.26 -0.35 15.17
C PRO A 371 23.03 0.89 14.30
N PRO A 372 24.09 1.58 13.84
CA PRO A 372 23.95 2.65 12.89
C PRO A 372 23.64 2.06 11.49
N GLY A 373 22.59 2.52 10.86
CA GLY A 373 22.21 2.15 9.50
C GLY A 373 20.87 1.44 9.43
N GLU A 374 20.33 1.42 8.20
CA GLU A 374 19.16 0.61 7.82
C GLU A 374 19.52 -0.85 7.73
#